data_c648f8cd0f634ff76444ca1c37f2a956
#
_entry.id   c648f8cd0f634ff76444ca1c37f2a956
#
_cell.length_a   1.000
_cell.length_b   1.000
_cell.length_c   1.000
_cell.angle_alpha   90.00
_cell.angle_beta   90.00
_cell.angle_gamma   90.00
#
_symmetry.space_group_name_H-M   'P 1'
#
loop_
_entity.id
_entity.type
_entity.pdbx_description
1 polymer ?
#
loop_
_entity_poly.entity_id
_entity_poly.type
_entity_poly.pdbx_seq_one_letter_code
_entity_poly.pdbx_strand_id
1 'polypeptide(L)'
;MMNNMMNNNNFNNNNFNNSANAMDNEFLDWDSSFVAEESQFTTLKDGDYPFEVTKIERKMYDGNSQKIPNGAPYAEVSLRFNGGEQGNTTVTERLYLLKSLAWKLTEFFGSIGQAPVVGQPFKPNWNTVVGSHGVATLTIHKYTGRDGQERSNNQVKKFKKGGQPPQAPVQQAPQGYQQPMQQQQQPVQPQQVPQQAPNNDFFPGAF
;
A
#
# COMPACT_ATOMS: atom_id res chain seq x y z
N MET A 1 39.51 -40.45 -48.65
CA MET A 1 38.80 -41.33 -47.68
C MET A 1 38.48 -40.53 -46.43
N MET A 2 37.18 -40.39 -46.17
CA MET A 2 36.56 -40.33 -44.85
C MET A 2 36.78 -39.07 -44.03
N ASN A 3 35.85 -38.51 -43.36
CA ASN A 3 34.41 -38.69 -43.20
C ASN A 3 33.85 -37.38 -42.67
N ASN A 4 32.76 -37.05 -43.25
CA ASN A 4 31.89 -35.97 -42.84
C ASN A 4 31.16 -36.40 -41.56
N MET A 5 31.19 -35.63 -40.48
CA MET A 5 30.23 -35.76 -39.40
C MET A 5 29.64 -34.37 -39.10
N MET A 6 28.48 -34.15 -39.73
CA MET A 6 27.51 -33.16 -39.33
C MET A 6 27.01 -33.47 -37.92
N ASN A 7 27.16 -32.53 -37.01
CA ASN A 7 26.44 -32.58 -35.75
C ASN A 7 25.31 -31.54 -35.80
N ASN A 8 24.13 -32.07 -36.04
CA ASN A 8 22.86 -31.31 -36.14
C ASN A 8 22.31 -31.15 -34.73
N ASN A 9 22.61 -30.04 -34.03
CA ASN A 9 21.95 -29.70 -32.80
C ASN A 9 20.71 -28.88 -33.11
N ASN A 10 19.63 -29.63 -33.29
CA ASN A 10 18.27 -29.11 -33.37
C ASN A 10 17.83 -28.69 -31.98
N PHE A 11 17.96 -27.40 -31.61
CA PHE A 11 17.34 -26.84 -30.41
C PHE A 11 15.87 -26.58 -30.69
N ASN A 12 15.07 -27.47 -30.15
CA ASN A 12 13.62 -27.47 -30.14
C ASN A 12 13.10 -26.20 -29.43
N ASN A 13 12.52 -25.32 -30.22
CA ASN A 13 11.90 -24.08 -29.78
C ASN A 13 10.57 -24.41 -29.08
N ASN A 14 10.58 -24.63 -27.78
CA ASN A 14 9.38 -24.78 -26.99
C ASN A 14 8.77 -23.39 -26.70
N ASN A 15 7.79 -23.09 -27.50
CA ASN A 15 6.87 -21.97 -27.36
C ASN A 15 6.10 -22.08 -26.04
N PHE A 16 6.54 -21.35 -25.00
CA PHE A 16 5.74 -21.12 -23.79
C PHE A 16 4.94 -19.84 -23.95
N ASN A 17 3.76 -19.99 -24.59
CA ASN A 17 2.69 -19.03 -24.40
C ASN A 17 2.20 -19.16 -22.95
N ASN A 18 2.60 -18.25 -22.07
CA ASN A 18 1.92 -18.04 -20.82
C ASN A 18 1.54 -16.56 -20.71
N SER A 19 0.28 -16.31 -21.04
CA SER A 19 -0.37 -15.01 -20.93
C SER A 19 -0.54 -14.61 -19.46
N ALA A 20 -0.41 -13.32 -19.22
CA ALA A 20 -0.90 -12.53 -18.10
C ALA A 20 0.14 -12.13 -17.05
N ASN A 21 0.43 -10.82 -17.04
CA ASN A 21 1.11 -10.07 -15.97
C ASN A 21 2.57 -10.42 -15.63
N ALA A 22 3.39 -10.67 -16.63
CA ALA A 22 4.82 -10.49 -16.49
C ALA A 22 5.11 -9.00 -16.72
N MET A 23 5.58 -8.30 -15.70
CA MET A 23 6.47 -7.16 -15.90
C MET A 23 7.53 -7.64 -16.89
N ASP A 24 7.85 -6.83 -17.90
CA ASP A 24 8.85 -7.14 -18.92
C ASP A 24 10.23 -7.37 -18.28
N ASN A 25 10.40 -8.54 -17.69
CA ASN A 25 11.69 -9.07 -17.25
C ASN A 25 12.28 -9.95 -18.37
N GLU A 26 12.20 -9.46 -19.59
CA GLU A 26 12.90 -10.10 -20.69
C GLU A 26 14.39 -9.87 -20.49
N PHE A 27 15.12 -10.96 -20.31
CA PHE A 27 16.59 -10.88 -20.20
C PHE A 27 17.17 -10.50 -21.55
N LEU A 28 17.99 -9.45 -21.56
CA LEU A 28 18.81 -9.11 -22.72
C LEU A 28 20.02 -10.06 -22.77
N ASP A 29 20.31 -10.60 -23.94
CA ASP A 29 21.53 -11.33 -24.17
C ASP A 29 22.71 -10.35 -24.31
N TRP A 30 23.94 -10.79 -24.02
CA TRP A 30 25.13 -9.93 -24.03
C TRP A 30 25.36 -9.22 -25.38
N ASP A 31 24.96 -9.85 -26.48
CA ASP A 31 25.10 -9.33 -27.84
C ASP A 31 23.79 -8.83 -28.46
N SER A 32 22.70 -8.73 -27.67
CA SER A 32 21.43 -8.24 -28.18
C SER A 32 21.41 -6.72 -28.29
N SER A 33 20.72 -6.22 -29.31
CA SER A 33 20.44 -4.78 -29.44
C SER A 33 19.20 -4.44 -28.60
N PHE A 34 19.21 -3.29 -27.97
CA PHE A 34 18.06 -2.74 -27.27
C PHE A 34 17.81 -1.30 -27.71
N VAL A 35 16.58 -0.83 -27.56
CA VAL A 35 16.24 0.57 -27.76
C VAL A 35 16.63 1.33 -26.51
N ALA A 36 17.49 2.35 -26.66
CA ALA A 36 17.85 3.22 -25.55
C ALA A 36 16.62 4.02 -25.10
N GLU A 37 16.24 3.85 -23.84
CA GLU A 37 15.15 4.61 -23.22
C GLU A 37 15.70 5.60 -22.21
N GLU A 38 15.05 6.73 -22.09
CA GLU A 38 15.37 7.67 -21.02
C GLU A 38 14.94 7.09 -19.68
N SER A 39 15.75 7.36 -18.64
CA SER A 39 15.43 6.94 -17.29
C SER A 39 14.06 7.51 -16.86
N GLN A 40 13.12 6.63 -16.54
CA GLN A 40 11.79 7.02 -16.05
C GLN A 40 11.82 7.58 -14.61
N PHE A 41 12.99 7.66 -13.99
CA PHE A 41 13.14 8.22 -12.64
C PHE A 41 13.18 9.75 -12.73
N THR A 42 12.07 10.34 -12.39
CA THR A 42 11.92 11.80 -12.31
C THR A 42 12.14 12.28 -10.89
N THR A 43 12.84 13.41 -10.73
CA THR A 43 12.86 14.13 -9.46
C THR A 43 11.64 15.04 -9.39
N LEU A 44 10.71 14.73 -8.49
CA LEU A 44 9.51 15.54 -8.26
C LEU A 44 9.87 16.82 -7.52
N LYS A 45 9.14 17.91 -7.79
CA LYS A 45 9.30 19.17 -7.06
C LYS A 45 8.94 19.01 -5.59
N ASP A 46 9.38 19.94 -4.75
CA ASP A 46 8.97 19.98 -3.34
C ASP A 46 7.45 20.07 -3.24
N GLY A 47 6.84 19.20 -2.43
CA GLY A 47 5.38 19.17 -2.30
C GLY A 47 4.85 17.92 -1.60
N ASP A 48 3.54 17.86 -1.46
CA ASP A 48 2.82 16.72 -0.90
C ASP A 48 2.36 15.79 -2.01
N TYR A 49 2.72 14.52 -1.93
CA TYR A 49 2.41 13.52 -2.94
C TYR A 49 1.81 12.26 -2.32
N PRO A 50 0.85 11.64 -3.00
CA PRO A 50 0.39 10.31 -2.62
C PRO A 50 1.49 9.28 -2.92
N PHE A 51 1.60 8.30 -2.04
CA PHE A 51 2.52 7.16 -2.22
C PHE A 51 1.83 5.83 -1.96
N GLU A 52 2.43 4.79 -2.51
CA GLU A 52 2.15 3.38 -2.21
C GLU A 52 3.42 2.74 -1.67
N VAL A 53 3.29 1.90 -0.65
CA VAL A 53 4.39 1.07 -0.16
C VAL A 53 4.51 -0.17 -1.04
N THR A 54 5.56 -0.24 -1.84
CA THR A 54 5.76 -1.34 -2.79
C THR A 54 6.60 -2.48 -2.22
N LYS A 55 7.48 -2.18 -1.26
CA LYS A 55 8.40 -3.18 -0.68
C LYS A 55 8.72 -2.84 0.77
N ILE A 56 8.97 -3.89 1.58
CA ILE A 56 9.52 -3.78 2.91
C ILE A 56 10.59 -4.86 3.12
N GLU A 57 11.72 -4.47 3.69
CA GLU A 57 12.78 -5.38 4.10
C GLU A 57 13.18 -5.10 5.56
N ARG A 58 13.34 -6.15 6.34
CA ARG A 58 13.84 -6.06 7.73
C ARG A 58 15.34 -6.21 7.71
N LYS A 59 16.03 -5.23 8.27
CA LYS A 59 17.50 -5.16 8.26
C LYS A 59 18.04 -4.77 9.63
N MET A 60 19.34 -4.97 9.80
CA MET A 60 20.11 -4.50 10.95
C MET A 60 21.11 -3.46 10.45
N TYR A 61 21.27 -2.38 11.20
CA TYR A 61 22.22 -1.33 10.87
C TYR A 61 23.64 -1.80 11.22
N ASP A 62 24.53 -1.74 10.26
CA ASP A 62 25.95 -2.16 10.36
C ASP A 62 26.95 -0.98 10.25
N GLY A 63 26.44 0.25 10.27
CA GLY A 63 27.26 1.45 10.11
C GLY A 63 27.79 2.03 11.42
N ASN A 64 28.58 3.10 11.30
CA ASN A 64 29.26 3.79 12.41
C ASN A 64 28.68 5.18 12.71
N SER A 65 27.36 5.35 12.63
CA SER A 65 26.72 6.62 12.97
C SER A 65 26.70 6.85 14.48
N GLN A 66 26.99 8.07 14.91
CA GLN A 66 26.83 8.44 16.33
C GLN A 66 25.36 8.45 16.79
N LYS A 67 24.41 8.58 15.85
CA LYS A 67 22.98 8.67 16.15
C LYS A 67 22.27 7.31 16.11
N ILE A 68 22.81 6.36 15.38
CA ILE A 68 22.20 5.03 15.19
C ILE A 68 23.21 3.99 15.69
N PRO A 69 22.90 3.25 16.76
CA PRO A 69 23.77 2.18 17.24
C PRO A 69 23.94 1.08 16.21
N ASN A 70 25.15 0.50 16.14
CA ASN A 70 25.36 -0.72 15.36
C ASN A 70 24.42 -1.82 15.89
N GLY A 71 23.87 -2.65 14.99
CA GLY A 71 22.89 -3.67 15.32
C GLY A 71 21.46 -3.13 15.54
N ALA A 72 21.20 -1.83 15.33
CA ALA A 72 19.85 -1.29 15.45
C ALA A 72 18.94 -1.89 14.35
N PRO A 73 17.79 -2.51 14.71
CA PRO A 73 16.86 -3.03 13.72
C PRO A 73 16.14 -1.87 13.00
N TYR A 74 15.93 -2.04 11.71
CA TYR A 74 15.13 -1.11 10.91
C TYR A 74 14.36 -1.82 9.82
N ALA A 75 13.26 -1.21 9.39
CA ALA A 75 12.56 -1.56 8.18
C ALA A 75 13.00 -0.61 7.06
N GLU A 76 13.50 -1.16 5.96
CA GLU A 76 13.70 -0.42 4.72
C GLU A 76 12.45 -0.55 3.87
N VAL A 77 11.79 0.57 3.61
CA VAL A 77 10.54 0.62 2.86
C VAL A 77 10.75 1.35 1.54
N SER A 78 10.23 0.78 0.45
CA SER A 78 10.21 1.43 -0.86
C SER A 78 8.84 2.08 -1.06
N LEU A 79 8.85 3.37 -1.31
CA LEU A 79 7.67 4.22 -1.47
C LEU A 79 7.61 4.70 -2.92
N ARG A 80 6.60 4.30 -3.67
CA ARG A 80 6.34 4.79 -5.02
C ARG A 80 5.41 5.99 -4.94
N PHE A 81 5.91 7.15 -5.34
CA PHE A 81 5.18 8.40 -5.38
C PHE A 81 4.62 8.66 -6.77
N ASN A 82 3.38 9.14 -6.81
CA ASN A 82 2.73 9.57 -8.04
C ASN A 82 2.76 11.10 -8.12
N GLY A 83 3.52 11.63 -9.06
CA GLY A 83 3.65 13.06 -9.34
C GLY A 83 2.68 13.58 -10.41
N GLY A 84 1.72 12.76 -10.88
CA GLY A 84 0.83 13.11 -11.97
C GLY A 84 1.62 13.36 -13.26
N GLU A 85 1.45 14.56 -13.84
CA GLU A 85 2.16 14.96 -15.06
C GLU A 85 3.70 15.02 -14.90
N GLN A 86 4.21 15.12 -13.68
CA GLN A 86 5.65 15.09 -13.41
C GLN A 86 6.23 13.66 -13.46
N GLY A 87 5.39 12.63 -13.63
CA GLY A 87 5.80 11.23 -13.60
C GLY A 87 5.86 10.64 -12.19
N ASN A 88 6.48 9.48 -12.07
CA ASN A 88 6.57 8.74 -10.81
C ASN A 88 8.02 8.72 -10.30
N THR A 89 8.18 8.66 -8.98
CA THR A 89 9.49 8.43 -8.36
C THR A 89 9.38 7.40 -7.24
N THR A 90 10.48 6.69 -6.99
CA THR A 90 10.57 5.76 -5.87
C THR A 90 11.59 6.27 -4.87
N VAL A 91 11.18 6.37 -3.62
CA VAL A 91 12.05 6.77 -2.51
C VAL A 91 12.18 5.62 -1.53
N THR A 92 13.41 5.27 -1.18
CA THR A 92 13.68 4.29 -0.12
C THR A 92 13.86 5.02 1.21
N GLU A 93 13.09 4.60 2.21
CA GLU A 93 13.10 5.20 3.54
C GLU A 93 13.46 4.15 4.60
N ARG A 94 14.28 4.54 5.60
CA ARG A 94 14.67 3.67 6.72
C ARG A 94 13.92 4.05 7.98
N LEU A 95 13.12 3.12 8.46
CA LEU A 95 12.33 3.24 9.68
C LEU A 95 13.03 2.48 10.80
N TYR A 96 13.88 3.17 11.56
CA TYR A 96 14.62 2.57 12.68
C TYR A 96 13.69 2.30 13.87
N LEU A 97 13.80 1.09 14.45
CA LEU A 97 13.01 0.67 15.60
C LEU A 97 13.70 1.12 16.91
N LEU A 98 13.93 2.40 17.02
CA LEU A 98 14.56 3.07 18.17
C LEU A 98 13.55 3.97 18.87
N LYS A 99 13.59 4.01 20.22
CA LYS A 99 12.72 4.91 21.00
C LYS A 99 12.90 6.37 20.62
N SER A 100 14.13 6.81 20.36
CA SER A 100 14.47 8.18 19.93
C SER A 100 13.88 8.54 18.56
N LEU A 101 13.56 7.56 17.72
CA LEU A 101 12.98 7.72 16.38
C LEU A 101 11.52 7.23 16.29
N ALA A 102 10.89 6.93 17.44
CA ALA A 102 9.50 6.46 17.48
C ALA A 102 8.52 7.47 16.86
N TRP A 103 8.83 8.76 16.90
CA TRP A 103 8.04 9.81 16.25
C TRP A 103 7.91 9.58 14.74
N LYS A 104 8.99 9.13 14.06
CA LYS A 104 8.96 8.84 12.62
C LYS A 104 8.11 7.61 12.31
N LEU A 105 8.18 6.57 13.17
CA LEU A 105 7.29 5.42 13.08
C LEU A 105 5.82 5.84 13.26
N THR A 106 5.54 6.71 14.24
CA THR A 106 4.20 7.27 14.47
C THR A 106 3.66 8.02 13.26
N GLU A 107 4.50 8.85 12.63
CA GLU A 107 4.11 9.57 11.40
C GLU A 107 3.85 8.61 10.24
N PHE A 108 4.75 7.66 10.00
CA PHE A 108 4.62 6.69 8.94
C PHE A 108 3.35 5.84 9.08
N PHE A 109 3.16 5.18 10.23
CA PHE A 109 1.97 4.35 10.46
C PHE A 109 0.68 5.17 10.47
N GLY A 110 0.75 6.41 10.97
CA GLY A 110 -0.38 7.34 10.88
C GLY A 110 -0.75 7.73 9.47
N SER A 111 0.23 7.82 8.55
CA SER A 111 -0.01 8.17 7.15
C SER A 111 -0.66 7.04 6.34
N ILE A 112 -0.40 5.79 6.71
CA ILE A 112 -0.97 4.58 6.07
C ILE A 112 -2.23 4.04 6.79
N GLY A 113 -2.84 4.85 7.66
CA GLY A 113 -4.14 4.54 8.26
C GLY A 113 -4.10 3.66 9.51
N GLN A 114 -2.93 3.29 10.07
CA GLN A 114 -2.88 2.53 11.33
C GLN A 114 -3.11 3.40 12.58
N ALA A 115 -3.11 4.73 12.43
CA ALA A 115 -3.54 5.74 13.40
C ALA A 115 -3.02 5.55 14.85
N PRO A 116 -1.69 5.52 15.10
CA PRO A 116 -1.17 5.47 16.46
C PRO A 116 -1.58 6.71 17.25
N VAL A 117 -1.99 6.52 18.51
CA VAL A 117 -2.37 7.60 19.42
C VAL A 117 -1.15 8.02 20.24
N VAL A 118 -0.83 9.31 20.23
CA VAL A 118 0.30 9.84 20.98
C VAL A 118 0.10 9.60 22.48
N GLY A 119 1.13 9.08 23.15
CA GLY A 119 1.09 8.76 24.58
C GLY A 119 0.49 7.39 24.91
N GLN A 120 0.02 6.64 23.94
CA GLN A 120 -0.50 5.28 24.11
C GLN A 120 0.45 4.24 23.49
N PRO A 121 0.56 3.03 24.09
CA PRO A 121 1.27 1.93 23.47
C PRO A 121 0.67 1.59 22.10
N PHE A 122 1.53 1.47 21.09
CA PHE A 122 1.12 1.11 19.74
C PHE A 122 1.94 -0.08 19.24
N LYS A 123 1.25 -1.11 18.74
CA LYS A 123 1.87 -2.27 18.10
C LYS A 123 1.61 -2.22 16.60
N PRO A 124 2.64 -1.91 15.78
CA PRO A 124 2.48 -1.85 14.33
C PRO A 124 2.07 -3.19 13.72
N ASN A 125 1.14 -3.17 12.77
CA ASN A 125 0.85 -4.31 11.93
C ASN A 125 1.71 -4.25 10.66
N TRP A 126 2.88 -4.88 10.69
CA TRP A 126 3.80 -4.91 9.56
C TRP A 126 3.30 -5.70 8.36
N ASN A 127 2.37 -6.63 8.55
CA ASN A 127 1.86 -7.50 7.48
C ASN A 127 0.95 -6.75 6.49
N THR A 128 0.40 -5.60 6.89
CA THR A 128 -0.47 -4.77 6.06
C THR A 128 0.23 -3.55 5.48
N VAL A 129 1.56 -3.47 5.61
CA VAL A 129 2.34 -2.30 5.16
C VAL A 129 2.51 -2.27 3.65
N VAL A 130 2.86 -3.40 3.03
CA VAL A 130 2.97 -3.48 1.56
C VAL A 130 1.58 -3.35 0.94
N GLY A 131 1.48 -2.53 -0.10
CA GLY A 131 0.21 -2.18 -0.75
C GLY A 131 -0.59 -1.10 -0.02
N SER A 132 -0.13 -0.62 1.17
CA SER A 132 -0.79 0.50 1.82
C SER A 132 -0.44 1.83 1.13
N HIS A 133 -1.37 2.78 1.24
CA HIS A 133 -1.28 4.10 0.62
C HIS A 133 -1.23 5.18 1.69
N GLY A 134 -0.54 6.26 1.39
CA GLY A 134 -0.46 7.43 2.26
C GLY A 134 -0.11 8.69 1.48
N VAL A 135 0.12 9.77 2.21
CA VAL A 135 0.61 11.04 1.67
C VAL A 135 1.86 11.45 2.44
N ALA A 136 2.88 11.92 1.72
CA ALA A 136 4.07 12.48 2.35
C ALA A 136 4.55 13.72 1.61
N THR A 137 5.21 14.61 2.35
CA THR A 137 5.92 15.75 1.79
C THR A 137 7.28 15.27 1.29
N LEU A 138 7.55 15.47 0.01
CA LEU A 138 8.87 15.29 -0.59
C LEU A 138 9.64 16.60 -0.61
N THR A 139 10.96 16.49 -0.56
CA THR A 139 11.90 17.57 -0.82
C THR A 139 13.01 17.08 -1.74
N ILE A 140 13.57 18.00 -2.52
CA ILE A 140 14.72 17.73 -3.37
C ILE A 140 15.99 17.84 -2.52
N HIS A 141 16.76 16.76 -2.49
CA HIS A 141 18.07 16.72 -1.89
C HIS A 141 19.13 16.76 -2.98
N LYS A 142 19.98 17.79 -2.96
CA LYS A 142 21.12 17.91 -3.86
C LYS A 142 22.38 17.34 -3.20
N TYR A 143 23.16 16.61 -3.94
CA TYR A 143 24.42 16.04 -3.46
C TYR A 143 25.43 15.96 -4.60
N THR A 144 26.71 15.95 -4.24
CA THR A 144 27.80 15.74 -5.21
C THR A 144 28.14 14.25 -5.26
N GLY A 145 28.05 13.65 -6.44
CA GLY A 145 28.46 12.28 -6.68
C GLY A 145 29.97 12.09 -6.50
N ARG A 146 30.42 10.83 -6.43
CA ARG A 146 31.87 10.50 -6.34
C ARG A 146 32.68 10.95 -7.55
N ASP A 147 32.01 11.17 -8.66
CA ASP A 147 32.51 11.70 -9.92
C ASP A 147 32.57 13.23 -9.96
N GLY A 148 32.22 13.92 -8.87
CA GLY A 148 32.19 15.37 -8.76
C GLY A 148 30.97 16.03 -9.40
N GLN A 149 30.04 15.28 -9.99
CA GLN A 149 28.84 15.83 -10.59
C GLN A 149 27.75 16.10 -9.55
N GLU A 150 27.04 17.23 -9.71
CA GLU A 150 25.85 17.51 -8.93
C GLU A 150 24.70 16.61 -9.37
N ARG A 151 24.07 15.99 -8.38
CA ARG A 151 22.90 15.12 -8.56
C ARG A 151 21.81 15.54 -7.59
N SER A 152 20.59 15.14 -7.89
CA SER A 152 19.45 15.34 -7.00
C SER A 152 18.61 14.09 -6.90
N ASN A 153 18.00 13.90 -5.74
CA ASN A 153 17.00 12.87 -5.50
C ASN A 153 15.89 13.40 -4.61
N ASN A 154 14.75 12.71 -4.60
CA ASN A 154 13.70 13.01 -3.64
C ASN A 154 13.99 12.34 -2.29
N GLN A 155 13.65 13.03 -1.23
CA GLN A 155 13.64 12.51 0.14
C GLN A 155 12.30 12.81 0.82
N VAL A 156 11.86 11.91 1.69
CA VAL A 156 10.69 12.15 2.51
C VAL A 156 11.06 13.13 3.62
N LYS A 157 10.45 14.31 3.60
CA LYS A 157 10.57 15.32 4.64
C LYS A 157 9.65 15.01 5.83
N LYS A 158 8.42 14.58 5.53
CA LYS A 158 7.40 14.31 6.55
C LYS A 158 6.28 13.41 6.01
N PHE A 159 5.81 12.47 6.82
CA PHE A 159 4.59 11.73 6.55
C PHE A 159 3.35 12.49 7.07
N LYS A 160 2.28 12.53 6.29
CA LYS A 160 1.03 13.25 6.63
C LYS A 160 0.04 12.30 7.28
N LYS A 161 -0.39 12.60 8.50
CA LYS A 161 -1.46 11.84 9.16
C LYS A 161 -2.79 12.03 8.42
N GLY A 162 -3.54 10.95 8.27
CA GLY A 162 -4.86 11.00 7.65
C GLY A 162 -4.88 11.30 6.16
N GLY A 163 -3.72 11.22 5.50
CA GLY A 163 -3.61 11.36 4.06
C GLY A 163 -4.09 10.11 3.33
N GLN A 164 -5.39 9.81 3.35
CA GLN A 164 -5.92 8.92 2.32
C GLN A 164 -5.72 9.65 0.98
N PRO A 165 -5.06 9.01 -0.02
CA PRO A 165 -5.04 9.57 -1.36
C PRO A 165 -6.48 9.79 -1.81
N PRO A 166 -6.76 10.81 -2.62
CA PRO A 166 -8.07 10.94 -3.26
C PRO A 166 -8.38 9.59 -3.90
N GLN A 167 -9.39 8.90 -3.39
CA GLN A 167 -9.88 7.70 -4.04
C GLN A 167 -10.23 8.12 -5.46
N ALA A 168 -9.64 7.45 -6.45
CA ALA A 168 -10.08 7.59 -7.82
C ALA A 168 -11.61 7.46 -7.81
N PRO A 169 -12.35 8.32 -8.55
CA PRO A 169 -13.80 8.26 -8.55
C PRO A 169 -14.18 6.82 -8.89
N VAL A 170 -14.77 6.14 -7.92
CA VAL A 170 -15.40 4.84 -8.13
C VAL A 170 -16.45 5.12 -9.19
N GLN A 171 -16.23 4.66 -10.43
CA GLN A 171 -17.26 4.67 -11.44
C GLN A 171 -18.44 3.95 -10.81
N GLN A 172 -19.44 4.73 -10.40
CA GLN A 172 -20.73 4.17 -9.99
C GLN A 172 -21.19 3.31 -11.16
N ALA A 173 -21.27 2.00 -10.94
CA ALA A 173 -21.92 1.11 -11.85
C ALA A 173 -23.30 1.70 -12.16
N PRO A 174 -23.76 1.68 -13.44
CA PRO A 174 -25.07 2.23 -13.78
C PRO A 174 -26.10 1.57 -12.89
N GLN A 175 -26.85 2.39 -12.15
CA GLN A 175 -27.98 1.92 -11.35
C GLN A 175 -28.93 1.19 -12.28
N GLY A 176 -28.92 -0.14 -12.20
CA GLY A 176 -29.89 -0.98 -12.83
C GLY A 176 -31.29 -0.54 -12.40
N TYR A 177 -32.16 -0.39 -13.38
CA TYR A 177 -33.55 -0.03 -13.27
C TYR A 177 -34.19 -0.70 -12.05
N GLN A 178 -34.66 0.09 -11.09
CA GLN A 178 -35.54 -0.37 -10.02
C GLN A 178 -36.85 -0.85 -10.66
N GLN A 179 -37.08 -2.14 -10.64
CA GLN A 179 -38.40 -2.69 -10.90
C GLN A 179 -39.36 -2.20 -9.83
N PRO A 180 -40.58 -1.75 -10.17
CA PRO A 180 -41.60 -1.36 -9.19
C PRO A 180 -41.94 -2.58 -8.33
N MET A 181 -41.73 -2.47 -7.03
CA MET A 181 -42.23 -3.46 -6.08
C MET A 181 -43.74 -3.47 -6.14
N GLN A 182 -44.31 -4.59 -6.59
CA GLN A 182 -45.70 -4.92 -6.40
C GLN A 182 -45.95 -4.97 -4.88
N GLN A 183 -46.86 -4.11 -4.43
CA GLN A 183 -47.41 -4.16 -3.09
C GLN A 183 -48.12 -5.49 -2.90
N GLN A 184 -47.52 -6.44 -2.20
CA GLN A 184 -48.20 -7.58 -1.62
C GLN A 184 -49.07 -7.06 -0.48
N GLN A 185 -50.38 -7.08 -0.69
CA GLN A 185 -51.41 -6.86 0.34
C GLN A 185 -51.19 -7.90 1.43
N GLN A 186 -50.90 -7.44 2.64
CA GLN A 186 -50.93 -8.25 3.85
C GLN A 186 -52.38 -8.66 4.16
N PRO A 187 -52.66 -9.93 4.50
CA PRO A 187 -53.95 -10.33 4.99
C PRO A 187 -54.23 -9.71 6.37
N VAL A 188 -55.40 -9.08 6.46
CA VAL A 188 -55.92 -8.48 7.70
C VAL A 188 -56.22 -9.61 8.69
N GLN A 189 -55.52 -9.65 9.83
CA GLN A 189 -55.88 -10.50 10.97
C GLN A 189 -57.10 -9.92 11.70
N PRO A 190 -58.10 -10.73 12.08
CA PRO A 190 -59.24 -10.25 12.86
C PRO A 190 -58.81 -9.88 14.28
N GLN A 191 -59.20 -8.69 14.70
CA GLN A 191 -59.06 -8.21 16.10
C GLN A 191 -59.84 -9.11 17.05
N GLN A 192 -59.17 -9.75 17.99
CA GLN A 192 -59.82 -10.38 19.15
C GLN A 192 -60.17 -9.29 20.16
N VAL A 193 -61.42 -9.28 20.53
CA VAL A 193 -62.02 -8.44 21.56
C VAL A 193 -61.49 -8.88 22.94
N PRO A 194 -61.10 -7.97 23.85
CA PRO A 194 -60.69 -8.36 25.20
C PRO A 194 -61.93 -8.79 26.02
N GLN A 195 -61.96 -10.03 26.44
CA GLN A 195 -62.89 -10.49 27.49
C GLN A 195 -62.41 -9.95 28.83
N GLN A 196 -63.34 -9.25 29.51
CA GLN A 196 -63.23 -8.84 30.90
C GLN A 196 -63.22 -10.07 31.79
N ALA A 197 -62.22 -10.22 32.68
CA ALA A 197 -62.23 -11.15 33.78
C ALA A 197 -63.04 -10.58 34.93
N PRO A 198 -63.84 -11.40 35.65
CA PRO A 198 -64.59 -10.94 36.78
C PRO A 198 -63.72 -10.80 38.05
N ASN A 199 -63.95 -9.74 38.78
CA ASN A 199 -63.49 -9.49 40.14
C ASN A 199 -63.89 -10.63 41.06
N ASN A 200 -62.95 -11.15 41.82
CA ASN A 200 -63.26 -11.83 43.07
C ASN A 200 -62.38 -11.22 44.18
N ASP A 201 -63.05 -10.30 44.88
CA ASP A 201 -62.74 -9.93 46.27
C ASP A 201 -62.88 -11.13 47.16
N PHE A 202 -61.79 -11.52 47.81
CA PHE A 202 -61.92 -12.27 49.07
C PHE A 202 -60.74 -12.00 49.97
N PHE A 203 -60.91 -11.08 50.92
CA PHE A 203 -60.17 -11.13 52.19
C PHE A 203 -60.81 -12.15 53.10
N PRO A 204 -60.14 -12.88 53.95
CA PRO A 204 -59.89 -12.45 55.30
C PRO A 204 -58.59 -12.89 55.97
N GLY A 205 -58.10 -12.03 56.84
CA GLY A 205 -57.83 -12.30 58.25
C GLY A 205 -56.58 -13.06 58.65
N ALA A 206 -55.75 -12.32 59.31
CA ALA A 206 -55.18 -12.48 60.65
C ALA A 206 -54.66 -13.89 61.07
N PHE A 207 -53.43 -13.97 61.37
CA PHE A 207 -52.79 -14.20 62.70
C PHE A 207 -51.26 -14.09 62.48
#